data_0c03f26fb2594619256b220dd553326a
#
_entry.id   0c03f26fb2594619256b220dd553326a
#
_cell.length_a   1.000
_cell.length_b   1.000
_cell.length_c   1.000
_cell.angle_alpha   90.00
_cell.angle_beta   90.00
_cell.angle_gamma   90.00
#
_symmetry.space_group_name_H-M   'P 1'
#
loop_
_entity.id
_entity.type
_entity.pdbx_description
1 polymer ?
#
loop_
_entity_poly.entity_id
_entity_poly.type
_entity_poly.pdbx_seq_one_letter_code
_entity_poly.pdbx_strand_id
1 'polypeptide(L)'
;EGLWLWTGRALFLDLFNYWKKIFAVAFGMGVVSGIVMSYQFGTNWSVFSDKVGPVLGPLMGYEVLSAFFLEAGFLGVMLFGLNRVGPRLHFLATLMVAAGTFMSAFWILSVNSWMQTPAGHAINEVGQFVVIDWWAVIFNPSFPYRLVHMVLAAYLTTALVVGAVGARHLLREPGNAHARMMFSMAMWMAAIAAPVQMVAGDLHGINTLKHQPAKIAAMEARRKRRWIMDALSERGGTLR
;
A
#
# COMPACT_ATOMS: atom_id res chain seq x y z
N GLU A 1 18.39 -10.52 -2.54
CA GLU A 1 19.51 -10.78 -1.60
C GLU A 1 19.38 -12.16 -0.95
N GLY A 2 18.22 -12.54 -0.43
CA GLY A 2 18.01 -13.87 0.16
C GLY A 2 18.38 -15.03 -0.77
N LEU A 3 18.04 -14.93 -2.06
CA LEU A 3 18.46 -15.92 -3.07
C LEU A 3 19.98 -15.97 -3.27
N TRP A 4 20.66 -14.83 -3.15
CA TRP A 4 22.14 -14.82 -3.15
C TRP A 4 22.71 -15.56 -1.96
N LEU A 5 22.21 -15.30 -0.76
CA LEU A 5 22.66 -15.98 0.46
C LEU A 5 22.42 -17.50 0.42
N TRP A 6 21.32 -17.91 -0.20
CA TRP A 6 20.96 -19.33 -0.31
C TRP A 6 21.70 -20.06 -1.40
N THR A 7 21.89 -19.44 -2.57
CA THR A 7 22.46 -20.10 -3.76
C THR A 7 23.94 -19.80 -3.99
N GLY A 8 24.51 -18.77 -3.34
CA GLY A 8 25.87 -18.27 -3.56
C GLY A 8 26.10 -17.59 -4.92
N ARG A 9 25.06 -17.46 -5.77
CA ARG A 9 25.22 -16.94 -7.13
C ARG A 9 25.32 -15.41 -7.13
N ALA A 10 26.44 -14.86 -7.60
CA ALA A 10 26.71 -13.41 -7.69
C ALA A 10 25.63 -12.66 -8.48
N LEU A 11 25.04 -13.30 -9.49
CA LEU A 11 23.96 -12.73 -10.31
C LEU A 11 22.83 -12.11 -9.47
N PHE A 12 22.42 -12.76 -8.37
CA PHE A 12 21.36 -12.23 -7.50
C PHE A 12 21.80 -11.01 -6.69
N LEU A 13 23.08 -10.94 -6.33
CA LEU A 13 23.64 -9.76 -5.67
C LEU A 13 23.76 -8.57 -6.63
N ASP A 14 24.15 -8.83 -7.87
CA ASP A 14 24.24 -7.80 -8.91
C ASP A 14 22.83 -7.21 -9.20
N LEU A 15 21.82 -8.07 -9.33
CA LEU A 15 20.43 -7.63 -9.49
C LEU A 15 19.93 -6.84 -8.28
N PHE A 16 20.26 -7.26 -7.06
CA PHE A 16 19.94 -6.50 -5.85
C PHE A 16 20.58 -5.11 -5.88
N ASN A 17 21.89 -5.03 -6.19
CA ASN A 17 22.61 -3.76 -6.27
C ASN A 17 22.10 -2.84 -7.38
N TYR A 18 21.61 -3.39 -8.47
CA TYR A 18 20.96 -2.63 -9.53
C TYR A 18 19.65 -2.00 -9.05
N TRP A 19 18.74 -2.81 -8.52
CA TRP A 19 17.41 -2.35 -8.08
C TRP A 19 17.44 -1.52 -6.81
N LYS A 20 18.39 -1.76 -5.92
CA LYS A 20 18.59 -0.98 -4.68
C LYS A 20 18.74 0.52 -4.96
N LYS A 21 19.43 0.90 -6.03
CA LYS A 21 19.62 2.30 -6.43
C LYS A 21 18.30 2.95 -6.87
N ILE A 22 17.52 2.22 -7.66
CA ILE A 22 16.20 2.68 -8.12
C ILE A 22 15.25 2.79 -6.93
N PHE A 23 15.27 1.80 -6.05
CA PHE A 23 14.50 1.83 -4.80
C PHE A 23 14.84 3.06 -3.95
N ALA A 24 16.12 3.38 -3.77
CA ALA A 24 16.53 4.53 -2.95
C ALA A 24 15.94 5.86 -3.47
N VAL A 25 15.92 6.06 -4.77
CA VAL A 25 15.31 7.26 -5.39
C VAL A 25 13.79 7.24 -5.21
N ALA A 26 13.14 6.11 -5.51
CA ALA A 26 11.68 5.97 -5.37
C ALA A 26 11.24 6.15 -3.91
N PHE A 27 11.99 5.60 -2.95
CA PHE A 27 11.75 5.77 -1.51
C PHE A 27 11.86 7.24 -1.09
N GLY A 28 12.94 7.93 -1.50
CA GLY A 28 13.12 9.37 -1.19
C GLY A 28 11.98 10.22 -1.74
N MET A 29 11.53 9.96 -2.97
CA MET A 29 10.37 10.64 -3.55
C MET A 29 9.07 10.32 -2.78
N GLY A 30 8.90 9.07 -2.34
CA GLY A 30 7.76 8.64 -1.53
C GLY A 30 7.70 9.37 -0.19
N VAL A 31 8.83 9.48 0.50
CA VAL A 31 8.92 10.22 1.78
C VAL A 31 8.55 11.70 1.59
N VAL A 32 9.12 12.37 0.58
CA VAL A 32 8.81 13.78 0.30
C VAL A 32 7.31 13.97 0.01
N SER A 33 6.72 13.13 -0.85
CA SER A 33 5.29 13.23 -1.17
C SER A 33 4.39 12.92 0.03
N GLY A 34 4.79 11.99 0.90
CA GLY A 34 4.09 11.65 2.14
C GLY A 34 4.07 12.81 3.14
N ILE A 35 5.19 13.52 3.30
CA ILE A 35 5.27 14.73 4.11
C ILE A 35 4.33 15.81 3.57
N VAL A 36 4.35 16.06 2.26
CA VAL A 36 3.45 17.01 1.61
C VAL A 36 1.99 16.64 1.86
N MET A 37 1.62 15.36 1.75
CA MET A 37 0.27 14.89 2.03
C MET A 37 -0.13 15.16 3.49
N SER A 38 0.77 14.95 4.45
CA SER A 38 0.52 15.25 5.86
C SER A 38 0.24 16.74 6.10
N TYR A 39 0.93 17.64 5.40
CA TYR A 39 0.62 19.08 5.43
C TYR A 39 -0.76 19.40 4.87
N GLN A 40 -1.24 18.69 3.86
CA GLN A 40 -2.55 18.91 3.27
C GLN A 40 -3.69 18.70 4.27
N PHE A 41 -3.54 17.78 5.21
CA PHE A 41 -4.51 17.60 6.30
C PHE A 41 -4.68 18.85 7.16
N GLY A 42 -3.60 19.57 7.48
CA GLY A 42 -3.63 20.77 8.27
C GLY A 42 -3.98 22.06 7.50
N THR A 43 -3.83 22.05 6.19
CA THR A 43 -4.04 23.23 5.33
C THR A 43 -5.35 23.12 4.53
N ASN A 44 -5.34 22.38 3.44
CA ASN A 44 -6.47 22.30 2.51
C ASN A 44 -7.66 21.52 3.07
N TRP A 45 -7.41 20.59 4.00
CA TRP A 45 -8.44 19.74 4.62
C TRP A 45 -8.63 20.04 6.12
N SER A 46 -8.34 21.26 6.55
CA SER A 46 -8.35 21.64 7.97
C SER A 46 -9.68 21.38 8.67
N VAL A 47 -10.81 21.70 8.02
CA VAL A 47 -12.16 21.43 8.57
C VAL A 47 -12.42 19.94 8.74
N PHE A 48 -12.01 19.12 7.75
CA PHE A 48 -12.10 17.68 7.85
C PHE A 48 -11.20 17.15 8.97
N SER A 49 -9.96 17.62 9.03
CA SER A 49 -8.98 17.22 10.05
C SER A 49 -9.43 17.61 11.47
N ASP A 50 -10.07 18.75 11.64
CA ASP A 50 -10.68 19.13 12.92
C ASP A 50 -11.72 18.10 13.38
N LYS A 51 -12.56 17.62 12.45
CA LYS A 51 -13.62 16.65 12.76
C LYS A 51 -13.10 15.24 13.04
N VAL A 52 -12.12 14.76 12.27
CA VAL A 52 -11.64 13.36 12.33
C VAL A 52 -10.29 13.19 13.01
N GLY A 53 -9.65 14.29 13.39
CA GLY A 53 -8.31 14.30 13.99
C GLY A 53 -8.12 13.36 15.17
N PRO A 54 -9.08 13.24 16.13
CA PRO A 54 -8.95 12.30 17.24
C PRO A 54 -8.89 10.83 16.82
N VAL A 55 -9.36 10.48 15.62
CA VAL A 55 -9.27 9.13 15.06
C VAL A 55 -8.03 8.98 14.17
N LEU A 56 -7.87 9.88 13.19
CA LEU A 56 -6.80 9.75 12.18
C LEU A 56 -5.42 10.11 12.72
N GLY A 57 -5.33 11.10 13.62
CA GLY A 57 -4.06 11.55 14.17
C GLY A 57 -3.24 10.43 14.82
N PRO A 58 -3.79 9.66 15.76
CA PRO A 58 -3.09 8.53 16.35
C PRO A 58 -2.67 7.47 15.33
N LEU A 59 -3.51 7.12 14.36
CA LEU A 59 -3.17 6.12 13.33
C LEU A 59 -2.02 6.58 12.44
N MET A 60 -2.02 7.84 12.01
CA MET A 60 -0.91 8.43 11.25
C MET A 60 0.35 8.56 12.12
N GLY A 61 0.20 8.84 13.41
CA GLY A 61 1.31 8.85 14.39
C GLY A 61 1.94 7.46 14.54
N TYR A 62 1.15 6.40 14.61
CA TYR A 62 1.65 5.02 14.66
C TYR A 62 2.36 4.60 13.36
N GLU A 63 1.92 5.09 12.21
CA GLU A 63 2.65 4.90 10.94
C GLU A 63 4.07 5.45 11.06
N VAL A 64 4.21 6.72 11.47
CA VAL A 64 5.53 7.36 11.61
C VAL A 64 6.39 6.62 12.63
N LEU A 65 5.85 6.29 13.81
CA LEU A 65 6.62 5.69 14.91
C LEU A 65 7.04 4.25 14.60
N SER A 66 6.18 3.44 14.01
CA SER A 66 6.42 2.01 13.83
C SER A 66 7.00 1.65 12.46
N ALA A 67 6.61 2.38 11.40
CA ALA A 67 7.02 2.09 10.03
C ALA A 67 8.17 2.98 9.57
N PHE A 68 7.97 4.29 9.53
CA PHE A 68 8.97 5.21 9.00
C PHE A 68 10.30 5.16 9.78
N PHE A 69 10.27 5.11 11.11
CA PHE A 69 11.51 4.99 11.89
C PHE A 69 12.21 3.64 11.68
N LEU A 70 11.46 2.56 11.48
CA LEU A 70 12.03 1.26 11.13
C LEU A 70 12.71 1.32 9.77
N GLU A 71 12.05 1.87 8.76
CA GLU A 71 12.61 2.05 7.41
C GLU A 71 13.87 2.94 7.44
N ALA A 72 13.76 4.14 7.98
CA ALA A 72 14.86 5.11 8.03
C ALA A 72 16.07 4.58 8.79
N GLY A 73 15.85 3.86 9.92
CA GLY A 73 16.91 3.28 10.73
C GLY A 73 17.73 2.22 9.99
N PHE A 74 17.08 1.38 9.18
CA PHE A 74 17.76 0.30 8.46
C PHE A 74 18.13 0.66 7.01
N LEU A 75 17.56 1.72 6.45
CA LEU A 75 17.82 2.14 5.07
C LEU A 75 19.32 2.40 4.80
N GLY A 76 19.99 3.11 5.71
CA GLY A 76 21.41 3.40 5.59
C GLY A 76 22.27 2.13 5.57
N VAL A 77 21.93 1.14 6.38
CA VAL A 77 22.60 -0.17 6.40
C VAL A 77 22.33 -0.92 5.09
N MET A 78 21.08 -0.95 4.62
CA MET A 78 20.72 -1.58 3.34
C MET A 78 21.42 -0.94 2.14
N LEU A 79 21.58 0.38 2.13
CA LEU A 79 22.21 1.07 1.00
C LEU A 79 23.73 0.95 0.99
N PHE A 80 24.39 1.05 2.16
CA PHE A 80 25.83 1.25 2.27
C PHE A 80 26.56 0.23 3.16
N GLY A 81 25.81 -0.67 3.83
CA GLY A 81 26.34 -1.49 4.92
C GLY A 81 26.97 -2.84 4.48
N LEU A 82 26.75 -3.31 3.25
CA LEU A 82 27.11 -4.68 2.86
C LEU A 82 28.55 -5.09 3.22
N ASN A 83 29.51 -4.20 2.96
CA ASN A 83 30.93 -4.43 3.23
C ASN A 83 31.36 -4.12 4.67
N ARG A 84 30.43 -3.58 5.50
CA ARG A 84 30.70 -3.16 6.88
C ARG A 84 30.13 -4.11 7.92
N VAL A 85 28.90 -4.56 7.69
CA VAL A 85 28.15 -5.35 8.68
C VAL A 85 28.09 -6.85 8.33
N GLY A 86 28.58 -7.22 7.14
CA GLY A 86 28.51 -8.59 6.63
C GLY A 86 27.13 -8.99 6.05
N PRO A 87 27.10 -10.09 5.27
CA PRO A 87 25.94 -10.42 4.43
C PRO A 87 24.65 -10.70 5.20
N ARG A 88 24.72 -11.40 6.33
CA ARG A 88 23.52 -11.80 7.11
C ARG A 88 22.85 -10.60 7.78
N LEU A 89 23.63 -9.70 8.39
CA LEU A 89 23.08 -8.53 9.05
C LEU A 89 22.58 -7.51 8.01
N HIS A 90 23.26 -7.42 6.87
CA HIS A 90 22.79 -6.62 5.74
C HIS A 90 21.44 -7.12 5.19
N PHE A 91 21.28 -8.44 5.05
CA PHE A 91 20.00 -9.04 4.65
C PHE A 91 18.89 -8.77 5.68
N LEU A 92 19.22 -8.87 6.97
CA LEU A 92 18.27 -8.49 8.03
C LEU A 92 17.84 -7.02 7.90
N ALA A 93 18.77 -6.12 7.65
CA ALA A 93 18.44 -4.70 7.43
C ALA A 93 17.52 -4.51 6.21
N THR A 94 17.79 -5.21 5.10
CA THR A 94 16.92 -5.20 3.92
C THR A 94 15.52 -5.73 4.22
N LEU A 95 15.43 -6.79 5.04
CA LEU A 95 14.15 -7.35 5.48
C LEU A 95 13.39 -6.37 6.39
N MET A 96 14.10 -5.66 7.28
CA MET A 96 13.47 -4.64 8.16
C MET A 96 12.92 -3.46 7.36
N VAL A 97 13.63 -2.99 6.32
CA VAL A 97 13.11 -1.97 5.40
C VAL A 97 11.84 -2.48 4.70
N ALA A 98 11.85 -3.70 4.18
CA ALA A 98 10.66 -4.29 3.55
C ALA A 98 9.49 -4.47 4.52
N ALA A 99 9.76 -4.87 5.76
CA ALA A 99 8.74 -4.97 6.81
C ALA A 99 8.16 -3.60 7.20
N GLY A 100 9.02 -2.57 7.28
CA GLY A 100 8.60 -1.19 7.51
C GLY A 100 7.66 -0.69 6.42
N THR A 101 8.03 -0.89 5.15
CA THR A 101 7.18 -0.53 4.00
C THR A 101 5.81 -1.22 4.03
N PHE A 102 5.77 -2.49 4.42
CA PHE A 102 4.50 -3.20 4.60
C PHE A 102 3.69 -2.63 5.76
N MET A 103 4.34 -2.31 6.87
CA MET A 103 3.70 -1.73 8.06
C MET A 103 3.18 -0.30 7.78
N SER A 104 3.91 0.50 7.00
CA SER A 104 3.45 1.80 6.50
C SER A 104 2.18 1.65 5.65
N ALA A 105 2.18 0.70 4.69
CA ALA A 105 0.99 0.39 3.91
C ALA A 105 -0.20 -0.06 4.78
N PHE A 106 0.05 -0.84 5.83
CA PHE A 106 -0.98 -1.27 6.78
C PHE A 106 -1.65 -0.06 7.45
N TRP A 107 -0.88 0.84 8.05
CA TRP A 107 -1.42 2.00 8.77
C TRP A 107 -2.13 2.98 7.85
N ILE A 108 -1.50 3.36 6.73
CA ILE A 108 -2.12 4.33 5.81
C ILE A 108 -3.39 3.78 5.15
N LEU A 109 -3.45 2.47 4.88
CA LEU A 109 -4.65 1.85 4.34
C LEU A 109 -5.74 1.66 5.41
N SER A 110 -5.39 1.51 6.67
CA SER A 110 -6.36 1.56 7.78
C SER A 110 -7.03 2.93 7.83
N VAL A 111 -6.25 4.01 7.82
CA VAL A 111 -6.74 5.39 7.74
C VAL A 111 -7.62 5.60 6.50
N ASN A 112 -7.11 5.26 5.33
CA ASN A 112 -7.83 5.44 4.06
C ASN A 112 -9.14 4.66 4.00
N SER A 113 -9.17 3.44 4.50
CA SER A 113 -10.38 2.62 4.52
C SER A 113 -11.39 3.11 5.54
N TRP A 114 -10.94 3.58 6.72
CA TRP A 114 -11.82 4.17 7.71
C TRP A 114 -12.55 5.41 7.19
N MET A 115 -11.86 6.28 6.43
CA MET A 115 -12.51 7.42 5.77
C MET A 115 -13.62 7.03 4.79
N GLN A 116 -13.62 5.81 4.28
CA GLN A 116 -14.64 5.31 3.34
C GLN A 116 -15.78 4.57 4.05
N THR A 117 -15.47 3.82 5.10
CA THR A 117 -16.40 3.01 5.89
C THR A 117 -16.12 3.19 7.39
N PRO A 118 -16.43 4.37 7.97
CA PRO A 118 -16.15 4.66 9.36
C PRO A 118 -16.85 3.66 10.30
N ALA A 119 -16.08 3.12 11.25
CA ALA A 119 -16.56 2.21 12.28
C ALA A 119 -15.83 2.49 13.60
N GLY A 120 -16.34 2.03 14.74
CA GLY A 120 -15.70 2.12 16.04
C GLY A 120 -15.55 3.53 16.60
N HIS A 121 -16.41 4.48 16.20
CA HIS A 121 -16.37 5.87 16.62
C HIS A 121 -17.72 6.33 17.19
N ALA A 122 -17.70 7.41 17.97
CA ALA A 122 -18.85 8.24 18.31
C ALA A 122 -18.61 9.69 17.85
N ILE A 123 -19.64 10.50 17.91
CA ILE A 123 -19.55 11.94 17.69
C ILE A 123 -19.72 12.62 19.04
N ASN A 124 -18.74 13.44 19.46
CA ASN A 124 -18.81 14.19 20.71
C ASN A 124 -19.69 15.46 20.56
N GLU A 125 -19.87 16.19 21.67
CA GLU A 125 -20.72 17.39 21.74
C GLU A 125 -20.26 18.51 20.80
N VAL A 126 -18.96 18.57 20.46
CA VAL A 126 -18.39 19.56 19.51
C VAL A 126 -18.41 19.06 18.06
N GLY A 127 -19.00 17.89 17.82
CA GLY A 127 -19.16 17.32 16.48
C GLY A 127 -17.89 16.69 15.92
N GLN A 128 -16.94 16.26 16.77
CA GLN A 128 -15.75 15.52 16.37
C GLN A 128 -15.98 14.03 16.51
N PHE A 129 -15.33 13.26 15.63
CA PHE A 129 -15.28 11.80 15.71
C PHE A 129 -14.27 11.37 16.77
N VAL A 130 -14.73 10.66 17.79
CA VAL A 130 -13.91 10.11 18.87
C VAL A 130 -13.94 8.59 18.84
N VAL A 131 -12.83 7.95 19.18
CA VAL A 131 -12.73 6.49 19.16
C VAL A 131 -13.45 5.88 20.34
N ILE A 132 -14.30 4.87 20.08
CA ILE A 132 -14.89 3.98 21.09
C ILE A 132 -14.16 2.64 21.07
N ASP A 133 -13.84 2.12 19.90
CA ASP A 133 -13.21 0.82 19.70
C ASP A 133 -12.11 0.92 18.64
N TRP A 134 -10.87 0.82 19.07
CA TRP A 134 -9.70 0.87 18.18
C TRP A 134 -9.63 -0.32 17.21
N TRP A 135 -10.09 -1.51 17.61
CA TRP A 135 -10.10 -2.66 16.71
C TRP A 135 -11.08 -2.46 15.57
N ALA A 136 -12.27 -1.94 15.86
CA ALA A 136 -13.25 -1.62 14.83
C ALA A 136 -12.79 -0.45 13.92
N VAL A 137 -12.02 0.50 14.46
CA VAL A 137 -11.42 1.58 13.66
C VAL A 137 -10.36 1.02 12.71
N ILE A 138 -9.39 0.25 13.21
CA ILE A 138 -8.28 -0.28 12.41
C ILE A 138 -8.79 -1.30 11.39
N PHE A 139 -9.59 -2.28 11.84
CA PHE A 139 -10.13 -3.35 11.00
C PHE A 139 -11.55 -3.05 10.50
N ASN A 140 -11.77 -1.79 10.08
CA ASN A 140 -13.05 -1.39 9.51
C ASN A 140 -13.47 -2.26 8.31
N PRO A 141 -14.74 -2.27 7.90
CA PRO A 141 -15.27 -3.20 6.89
C PRO A 141 -14.57 -3.17 5.53
N SER A 142 -13.91 -2.07 5.17
CA SER A 142 -13.20 -1.94 3.89
C SER A 142 -11.71 -2.27 3.97
N PHE A 143 -11.13 -2.29 5.18
CA PHE A 143 -9.68 -2.41 5.37
C PHE A 143 -9.07 -3.70 4.79
N PRO A 144 -9.57 -4.92 5.10
CA PRO A 144 -8.93 -6.13 4.61
C PRO A 144 -8.94 -6.22 3.08
N TYR A 145 -10.02 -5.80 2.44
CA TYR A 145 -10.12 -5.80 0.98
C TYR A 145 -9.14 -4.81 0.34
N ARG A 146 -9.01 -3.61 0.92
CA ARG A 146 -8.08 -2.59 0.43
C ARG A 146 -6.64 -2.98 0.64
N LEU A 147 -6.30 -3.55 1.80
CA LEU A 147 -4.94 -3.99 2.09
C LEU A 147 -4.50 -5.06 1.10
N VAL A 148 -5.28 -6.13 0.95
CA VAL A 148 -4.95 -7.24 0.03
C VAL A 148 -4.85 -6.73 -1.41
N HIS A 149 -5.85 -5.97 -1.87
CA HIS A 149 -5.87 -5.45 -3.23
C HIS A 149 -4.68 -4.53 -3.51
N MET A 150 -4.34 -3.62 -2.59
CA MET A 150 -3.24 -2.67 -2.77
C MET A 150 -1.86 -3.33 -2.73
N VAL A 151 -1.66 -4.29 -1.82
CA VAL A 151 -0.40 -5.06 -1.74
C VAL A 151 -0.18 -5.86 -3.02
N LEU A 152 -1.20 -6.57 -3.50
CA LEU A 152 -1.11 -7.31 -4.76
C LEU A 152 -0.87 -6.37 -5.97
N ALA A 153 -1.52 -5.21 -6.01
CA ALA A 153 -1.31 -4.20 -7.04
C ALA A 153 0.14 -3.68 -7.04
N ALA A 154 0.73 -3.45 -5.86
CA ALA A 154 2.12 -3.03 -5.74
C ALA A 154 3.09 -4.09 -6.28
N TYR A 155 2.89 -5.36 -5.93
CA TYR A 155 3.69 -6.47 -6.46
C TYR A 155 3.51 -6.63 -7.97
N LEU A 156 2.29 -6.56 -8.48
CA LEU A 156 2.01 -6.67 -9.92
C LEU A 156 2.65 -5.51 -10.70
N THR A 157 2.52 -4.28 -10.22
CA THR A 157 3.14 -3.10 -10.84
C THR A 157 4.66 -3.25 -10.86
N THR A 158 5.27 -3.66 -9.74
CA THR A 158 6.71 -3.89 -9.66
C THR A 158 7.15 -4.99 -10.62
N ALA A 159 6.41 -6.10 -10.69
CA ALA A 159 6.70 -7.18 -11.64
C ALA A 159 6.68 -6.68 -13.09
N LEU A 160 5.68 -5.89 -13.48
CA LEU A 160 5.60 -5.35 -14.84
C LEU A 160 6.75 -4.38 -15.16
N VAL A 161 7.13 -3.52 -14.20
CA VAL A 161 8.27 -2.61 -14.38
C VAL A 161 9.59 -3.39 -14.51
N VAL A 162 9.85 -4.35 -13.62
CA VAL A 162 11.05 -5.19 -13.67
C VAL A 162 11.08 -6.03 -14.94
N GLY A 163 9.93 -6.58 -15.35
CA GLY A 163 9.77 -7.32 -16.58
C GLY A 163 10.04 -6.49 -17.82
N ALA A 164 9.52 -5.26 -17.87
CA ALA A 164 9.77 -4.33 -19.00
C ALA A 164 11.25 -3.96 -19.13
N VAL A 165 11.94 -3.70 -18.01
CA VAL A 165 13.38 -3.44 -18.00
C VAL A 165 14.16 -4.68 -18.48
N GLY A 166 13.81 -5.87 -17.97
CA GLY A 166 14.41 -7.13 -18.39
C GLY A 166 14.21 -7.39 -19.90
N ALA A 167 12.99 -7.22 -20.40
CA ALA A 167 12.66 -7.35 -21.82
C ALA A 167 13.47 -6.39 -22.70
N ARG A 168 13.55 -5.11 -22.29
CA ARG A 168 14.35 -4.10 -23.02
C ARG A 168 15.83 -4.48 -23.15
N HIS A 169 16.41 -5.02 -22.08
CA HIS A 169 17.79 -5.49 -22.12
C HIS A 169 17.95 -6.74 -23.00
N LEU A 170 17.02 -7.69 -22.95
CA LEU A 170 17.04 -8.89 -23.80
C LEU A 170 16.89 -8.59 -25.28
N LEU A 171 16.12 -7.56 -25.65
CA LEU A 171 16.00 -7.11 -27.04
C LEU A 171 17.33 -6.55 -27.59
N ARG A 172 18.17 -5.99 -26.73
CA ARG A 172 19.49 -5.46 -27.13
C ARG A 172 20.58 -6.53 -27.06
N GLU A 173 20.53 -7.37 -26.04
CA GLU A 173 21.52 -8.40 -25.73
C GLU A 173 20.81 -9.71 -25.35
N PRO A 174 20.41 -10.56 -26.33
CA PRO A 174 19.66 -11.80 -26.06
C PRO A 174 20.39 -12.80 -25.14
N GLY A 175 21.72 -12.72 -25.05
CA GLY A 175 22.55 -13.54 -24.17
C GLY A 175 22.70 -13.06 -22.74
N ASN A 176 22.12 -11.91 -22.37
CA ASN A 176 22.30 -11.30 -21.05
C ASN A 176 21.60 -12.12 -19.95
N ALA A 177 22.38 -12.80 -19.11
CA ALA A 177 21.87 -13.68 -18.05
C ALA A 177 21.11 -12.92 -16.95
N HIS A 178 21.54 -11.69 -16.61
CA HIS A 178 20.87 -10.86 -15.61
C HIS A 178 19.48 -10.42 -16.11
N ALA A 179 19.39 -9.99 -17.36
CA ALA A 179 18.13 -9.59 -17.97
C ALA A 179 17.15 -10.77 -18.10
N ARG A 180 17.64 -11.95 -18.47
CA ARG A 180 16.85 -13.17 -18.52
C ARG A 180 16.28 -13.55 -17.14
N MET A 181 17.11 -13.46 -16.09
CA MET A 181 16.67 -13.73 -14.72
C MET A 181 15.63 -12.71 -14.25
N MET A 182 15.86 -11.41 -14.46
CA MET A 182 14.89 -10.35 -14.14
C MET A 182 13.55 -10.61 -14.82
N PHE A 183 13.57 -10.82 -16.12
CA PHE A 183 12.37 -11.06 -16.91
C PHE A 183 11.62 -12.30 -16.44
N SER A 184 12.32 -13.41 -16.22
CA SER A 184 11.73 -14.67 -15.75
C SER A 184 11.05 -14.51 -14.38
N MET A 185 11.75 -13.93 -13.39
CA MET A 185 11.20 -13.70 -12.06
C MET A 185 9.97 -12.77 -12.09
N ALA A 186 10.05 -11.71 -12.89
CA ALA A 186 8.95 -10.77 -13.07
C ALA A 186 7.73 -11.42 -13.70
N MET A 187 7.91 -12.25 -14.73
CA MET A 187 6.81 -12.95 -15.40
C MET A 187 6.15 -13.99 -14.49
N TRP A 188 6.92 -14.73 -13.70
CA TRP A 188 6.35 -15.64 -12.71
C TRP A 188 5.55 -14.90 -11.64
N MET A 189 6.08 -13.79 -11.13
CA MET A 189 5.36 -12.96 -10.17
C MET A 189 4.07 -12.40 -10.77
N ALA A 190 4.12 -11.87 -12.00
CA ALA A 190 2.94 -11.35 -12.69
C ALA A 190 1.91 -12.44 -12.98
N ALA A 191 2.34 -13.64 -13.41
CA ALA A 191 1.45 -14.76 -13.70
C ALA A 191 0.68 -15.25 -12.46
N ILE A 192 1.25 -15.12 -11.27
CA ILE A 192 0.58 -15.46 -10.01
C ILE A 192 -0.24 -14.27 -9.51
N ALA A 193 0.36 -13.08 -9.47
CA ALA A 193 -0.28 -11.91 -8.90
C ALA A 193 -1.49 -11.43 -9.70
N ALA A 194 -1.48 -11.50 -11.03
CA ALA A 194 -2.56 -10.96 -11.86
C ALA A 194 -3.90 -11.67 -11.64
N PRO A 195 -4.02 -13.02 -11.68
CA PRO A 195 -5.30 -13.68 -11.41
C PRO A 195 -5.76 -13.48 -9.97
N VAL A 196 -4.85 -13.49 -8.98
CA VAL A 196 -5.19 -13.23 -7.58
C VAL A 196 -5.68 -11.78 -7.40
N GLN A 197 -5.05 -10.82 -8.10
CA GLN A 197 -5.46 -9.42 -8.10
C GLN A 197 -6.86 -9.22 -8.71
N MET A 198 -7.21 -9.97 -9.76
CA MET A 198 -8.57 -9.93 -10.34
C MET A 198 -9.61 -10.36 -9.31
N VAL A 199 -9.38 -11.48 -8.61
CA VAL A 199 -10.29 -11.97 -7.56
C VAL A 199 -10.36 -10.97 -6.39
N ALA A 200 -9.22 -10.45 -5.94
CA ALA A 200 -9.18 -9.46 -4.86
C ALA A 200 -9.89 -8.15 -5.25
N GLY A 201 -9.78 -7.75 -6.53
CA GLY A 201 -10.46 -6.58 -7.07
C GLY A 201 -11.98 -6.75 -7.13
N ASP A 202 -12.45 -7.92 -7.55
CA ASP A 202 -13.88 -8.24 -7.57
C ASP A 202 -14.48 -8.24 -6.16
N LEU A 203 -13.84 -8.92 -5.21
CA LEU A 203 -14.26 -8.93 -3.80
C LEU A 203 -14.27 -7.51 -3.20
N HIS A 204 -13.30 -6.67 -3.53
CA HIS A 204 -13.28 -5.26 -3.13
C HIS A 204 -14.42 -4.47 -3.78
N GLY A 205 -14.73 -4.73 -5.05
CA GLY A 205 -15.87 -4.16 -5.77
C GLY A 205 -17.21 -4.50 -5.11
N ILE A 206 -17.42 -5.77 -4.77
CA ILE A 206 -18.61 -6.24 -4.04
C ILE A 206 -18.73 -5.55 -2.66
N ASN A 207 -17.62 -5.46 -1.91
CA ASN A 207 -17.61 -4.75 -0.62
C ASN A 207 -17.97 -3.27 -0.80
N THR A 208 -17.44 -2.62 -1.85
CA THR A 208 -17.75 -1.22 -2.17
C THR A 208 -19.21 -1.06 -2.57
N LEU A 209 -19.78 -1.98 -3.33
CA LEU A 209 -21.19 -1.98 -3.69
C LEU A 209 -22.08 -2.05 -2.44
N LYS A 210 -21.72 -2.89 -1.47
CA LYS A 210 -22.45 -3.06 -0.22
C LYS A 210 -22.44 -1.80 0.66
N HIS A 211 -21.29 -1.12 0.77
CA HIS A 211 -21.11 -0.02 1.72
C HIS A 211 -21.22 1.38 1.07
N GLN A 212 -20.96 1.48 -0.23
CA GLN A 212 -20.95 2.73 -0.99
C GLN A 212 -21.65 2.60 -2.34
N PRO A 213 -22.95 2.24 -2.39
CA PRO A 213 -23.66 1.97 -3.65
C PRO A 213 -23.69 3.16 -4.61
N ALA A 214 -23.78 4.39 -4.09
CA ALA A 214 -23.73 5.61 -4.91
C ALA A 214 -22.40 5.78 -5.64
N LYS A 215 -21.28 5.36 -5.03
CA LYS A 215 -19.95 5.39 -5.64
C LYS A 215 -19.86 4.41 -6.82
N ILE A 216 -20.37 3.20 -6.65
CA ILE A 216 -20.40 2.22 -7.75
C ILE A 216 -21.31 2.71 -8.88
N ALA A 217 -22.49 3.25 -8.58
CA ALA A 217 -23.38 3.81 -9.57
C ALA A 217 -22.72 4.94 -10.38
N ALA A 218 -21.91 5.79 -9.74
CA ALA A 218 -21.15 6.83 -10.41
C ALA A 218 -20.03 6.27 -11.29
N MET A 219 -19.30 5.25 -10.82
CA MET A 219 -18.19 4.61 -11.56
C MET A 219 -18.70 3.85 -12.79
N GLU A 220 -19.84 3.17 -12.67
CA GLU A 220 -20.43 2.40 -13.78
C GLU A 220 -21.26 3.27 -14.73
N ALA A 221 -21.33 4.58 -14.51
CA ALA A 221 -22.16 5.52 -15.27
C ALA A 221 -23.63 5.06 -15.43
N ARG A 222 -24.15 4.32 -14.45
CA ARG A 222 -25.52 3.78 -14.49
C ARG A 222 -26.52 4.92 -14.34
N ARG A 223 -27.12 5.32 -15.46
CA ARG A 223 -28.19 6.34 -15.58
C ARG A 223 -29.51 5.97 -14.91
N LYS A 224 -29.65 4.83 -14.26
CA LYS A 224 -30.93 4.40 -13.66
C LYS A 224 -31.17 5.10 -12.31
N ARG A 225 -31.78 6.28 -12.37
CA ARG A 225 -32.36 7.00 -11.21
C ARG A 225 -33.13 6.07 -10.25
N ARG A 226 -33.82 5.06 -10.72
CA ARG A 226 -34.60 4.11 -9.91
C ARG A 226 -33.74 3.40 -8.86
N TRP A 227 -32.62 2.83 -9.25
CA TRP A 227 -31.78 2.04 -8.34
C TRP A 227 -31.19 2.87 -7.18
N ILE A 228 -30.83 4.12 -7.45
CA ILE A 228 -30.34 5.06 -6.41
C ILE A 228 -31.48 5.44 -5.48
N MET A 229 -32.69 5.66 -6.01
CA MET A 229 -33.87 6.03 -5.23
C MET A 229 -34.36 4.87 -4.35
N ASP A 230 -34.32 3.63 -4.83
CA ASP A 230 -34.67 2.43 -4.07
C ASP A 230 -33.67 2.20 -2.93
N ALA A 231 -32.36 2.31 -3.19
CA ALA A 231 -31.33 2.20 -2.16
C ALA A 231 -31.37 3.34 -1.11
N LEU A 232 -31.84 4.52 -1.47
CA LEU A 232 -32.04 5.64 -0.55
C LEU A 232 -33.36 5.50 0.23
N SER A 233 -34.41 4.93 -0.37
CA SER A 233 -35.69 4.70 0.29
C SER A 233 -35.63 3.60 1.36
N GLU A 234 -34.85 2.54 1.12
CA GLU A 234 -34.59 1.49 2.11
C GLU A 234 -33.83 2.00 3.35
N ARG A 235 -32.97 3.02 3.20
CA ARG A 235 -32.26 3.66 4.32
C ARG A 235 -33.08 4.77 5.01
N GLY A 236 -34.00 5.41 4.32
CA GLY A 236 -34.90 6.43 4.89
C GLY A 236 -35.97 5.86 5.81
N GLY A 237 -36.24 4.56 5.76
CA GLY A 237 -37.19 3.87 6.62
C GLY A 237 -36.73 3.60 8.07
N THR A 238 -35.45 3.87 8.40
CA THR A 238 -34.82 3.62 9.70
C THR A 238 -34.53 4.89 10.53
N LEU A 239 -34.94 6.06 10.05
CA LEU A 239 -34.87 7.32 10.80
C LEU A 239 -36.27 7.80 11.17
N ARG A 240 -36.95 7.08 12.05
CA ARG A 240 -38.03 7.54 12.88
C ARG A 240 -37.79 7.14 14.33
#